data_e71fb4e9a099531f26ef2c3d2487750f
#
_entry.id   e71fb4e9a099531f26ef2c3d2487750f
#
_cell.length_a   1.000
_cell.length_b   1.000
_cell.length_c   1.000
_cell.angle_alpha   90.00
_cell.angle_beta   90.00
_cell.angle_gamma   90.00
#
_symmetry.space_group_name_H-M   'P 1'
#
loop_
_entity.id
_entity.type
_entity.pdbx_description
1 polymer ?
#
loop_
_entity_poly.entity_id
_entity_poly.type
_entity_poly.pdbx_seq_one_letter_code
_entity_poly.pdbx_strand_id
1 'polypeptide(L)'
;MLFRSNEAIAARKSGELKQAFVVPEQNISIDGPVAVVDKNVDKHGTRKAAEGLAAFLQSEKAQEIFAEEGFRPVNESVWAKVKGRFAPVNRLFTVADFGGWKSVNTTFFGDGGLWDQIFRKRQG
;
A
#
# COMPACT_ATOMS: atom_id res chain seq x y z
N MET A 1 -17.27 -8.25 0.59
CA MET A 1 -16.56 -7.07 1.14
C MET A 1 -15.12 -7.12 0.69
N LEU A 2 -14.56 -6.01 0.25
CA LEU A 2 -13.15 -5.92 -0.18
C LEU A 2 -12.34 -5.29 0.96
N PHE A 3 -11.21 -5.91 1.29
CA PHE A 3 -10.26 -5.43 2.28
C PHE A 3 -8.87 -5.30 1.65
N ARG A 4 -8.05 -4.44 2.19
CA ARG A 4 -6.61 -4.56 2.01
C ARG A 4 -6.11 -5.77 2.78
N SER A 5 -5.09 -6.47 2.29
CA SER A 5 -4.59 -7.69 2.94
C SER A 5 -4.14 -7.47 4.39
N ASN A 6 -3.55 -6.31 4.69
CA ASN A 6 -3.16 -5.95 6.06
C ASN A 6 -4.38 -5.79 6.99
N GLU A 7 -5.49 -5.22 6.51
CA GLU A 7 -6.73 -5.08 7.28
C GLU A 7 -7.33 -6.45 7.61
N ALA A 8 -7.35 -7.37 6.63
CA ALA A 8 -7.83 -8.73 6.85
C ALA A 8 -6.94 -9.52 7.83
N ILE A 9 -5.61 -9.34 7.75
CA ILE A 9 -4.65 -9.96 8.67
C ILE A 9 -4.84 -9.40 10.09
N ALA A 10 -4.95 -8.08 10.24
CA ALA A 10 -5.18 -7.43 11.53
C ALA A 10 -6.51 -7.87 12.15
N ALA A 11 -7.60 -7.91 11.39
CA ALA A 11 -8.91 -8.34 11.85
C ALA A 11 -8.94 -9.83 12.27
N ARG A 12 -8.14 -10.69 11.63
CA ARG A 12 -7.94 -12.08 12.10
C ARG A 12 -7.17 -12.15 13.41
N LYS A 13 -6.12 -11.33 13.54
CA LYS A 13 -5.29 -11.26 14.76
C LYS A 13 -6.10 -10.77 15.95
N SER A 14 -7.01 -9.81 15.76
CA SER A 14 -7.93 -9.30 16.80
C SER A 14 -9.12 -10.23 17.10
N GLY A 15 -9.36 -11.23 16.26
CA GLY A 15 -10.53 -12.12 16.39
C GLY A 15 -11.84 -11.59 15.79
N GLU A 16 -11.81 -10.40 15.18
CA GLU A 16 -12.99 -9.80 14.53
C GLU A 16 -13.38 -10.54 13.25
N LEU A 17 -12.37 -10.99 12.47
CA LEU A 17 -12.59 -11.77 11.26
C LEU A 17 -12.41 -13.26 11.54
N LYS A 18 -13.54 -13.98 11.66
CA LYS A 18 -13.55 -15.44 11.86
C LYS A 18 -13.56 -16.23 10.55
N GLN A 19 -14.03 -15.60 9.46
CA GLN A 19 -14.14 -16.23 8.16
C GLN A 19 -12.79 -16.26 7.43
N ALA A 20 -12.66 -17.19 6.49
CA ALA A 20 -11.54 -17.19 5.54
C ALA A 20 -11.65 -15.99 4.59
N PHE A 21 -10.53 -15.40 4.22
CA PHE A 21 -10.45 -14.44 3.13
C PHE A 21 -9.59 -15.00 1.99
N VAL A 22 -9.95 -14.62 0.78
CA VAL A 22 -9.25 -15.03 -0.44
C VAL A 22 -8.40 -13.86 -0.92
N VAL A 23 -7.14 -14.15 -1.18
CA VAL A 23 -6.24 -13.20 -1.89
C VAL A 23 -6.33 -13.54 -3.38
N PRO A 24 -6.77 -12.61 -4.25
CA PRO A 24 -6.82 -12.86 -5.68
C PRO A 24 -5.43 -13.20 -6.25
N GLU A 25 -5.40 -14.07 -7.26
CA GLU A 25 -4.15 -14.44 -7.94
C GLU A 25 -3.47 -13.23 -8.61
N GLN A 26 -4.28 -12.30 -9.09
CA GLN A 26 -3.83 -11.03 -9.64
C GLN A 26 -4.26 -9.91 -8.71
N ASN A 27 -3.32 -9.08 -8.32
CA ASN A 27 -3.57 -8.01 -7.36
C ASN A 27 -2.71 -6.79 -7.66
N ILE A 28 -3.05 -5.66 -7.08
CA ILE A 28 -2.30 -4.41 -7.23
C ILE A 28 -1.39 -4.19 -6.01
N SER A 29 -0.15 -3.76 -6.28
CA SER A 29 0.73 -3.23 -5.24
C SER A 29 0.25 -1.84 -4.86
N ILE A 30 -0.12 -1.67 -3.60
CA ILE A 30 -0.47 -0.36 -3.05
C ILE A 30 0.72 0.12 -2.26
N ASP A 31 1.49 1.03 -2.87
CA ASP A 31 2.64 1.62 -2.22
C ASP A 31 2.19 2.66 -1.19
N GLY A 32 2.86 2.67 -0.04
CA GLY A 32 2.67 3.69 1.00
C GLY A 32 3.85 4.67 0.99
N PRO A 33 3.91 5.63 0.06
CA PRO A 33 5.02 6.55 -0.02
C PRO A 33 5.07 7.47 1.20
N VAL A 34 6.29 7.80 1.63
CA VAL A 34 6.55 8.86 2.60
C VAL A 34 7.42 9.93 1.95
N ALA A 35 7.08 11.19 2.15
CA ALA A 35 7.85 12.31 1.64
C ALA A 35 8.00 13.42 2.69
N VAL A 36 9.16 14.05 2.73
CA VAL A 36 9.39 15.24 3.52
C VAL A 36 8.94 16.45 2.71
N VAL A 37 8.03 17.24 3.27
CA VAL A 37 7.52 18.46 2.61
C VAL A 37 8.42 19.63 2.98
N ASP A 38 9.37 19.98 2.11
CA ASP A 38 10.42 20.97 2.35
C ASP A 38 9.90 22.29 2.95
N LYS A 39 8.91 22.89 2.30
CA LYS A 39 8.32 24.15 2.78
C LYS A 39 7.85 24.10 4.24
N ASN A 40 7.31 22.95 4.67
CA ASN A 40 6.78 22.79 6.01
C ASN A 40 7.90 22.57 7.04
N VAL A 41 8.83 21.67 6.74
CA VAL A 41 9.93 21.35 7.66
C VAL A 41 10.86 22.52 7.86
N ASP A 42 11.09 23.35 6.83
CA ASP A 42 11.90 24.55 6.93
C ASP A 42 11.19 25.63 7.75
N LYS A 43 9.89 25.85 7.48
CA LYS A 43 9.08 26.82 8.25
C LYS A 43 9.05 26.50 9.74
N HIS A 44 9.05 25.21 10.11
CA HIS A 44 8.92 24.77 11.49
C HIS A 44 10.26 24.35 12.12
N GLY A 45 11.36 24.40 11.40
CA GLY A 45 12.68 23.96 11.88
C GLY A 45 12.77 22.46 12.22
N THR A 46 11.92 21.62 11.60
CA THR A 46 11.77 20.20 11.92
C THR A 46 12.42 19.25 10.91
N ARG A 47 13.22 19.76 9.97
CA ARG A 47 13.83 18.99 8.88
C ARG A 47 14.54 17.75 9.38
N LYS A 48 15.45 17.90 10.34
CA LYS A 48 16.23 16.77 10.89
C LYS A 48 15.34 15.67 11.47
N ALA A 49 14.28 16.05 12.15
CA ALA A 49 13.34 15.07 12.73
C ALA A 49 12.52 14.35 11.64
N ALA A 50 12.06 15.08 10.61
CA ALA A 50 11.29 14.50 9.51
C ALA A 50 12.13 13.55 8.65
N GLU A 51 13.36 13.94 8.31
CA GLU A 51 14.30 13.08 7.58
C GLU A 51 14.69 11.84 8.41
N GLY A 52 14.92 12.02 9.72
CA GLY A 52 15.18 10.92 10.65
C GLY A 52 14.01 9.93 10.73
N LEU A 53 12.77 10.42 10.75
CA LEU A 53 11.58 9.57 10.69
C LEU A 53 11.50 8.82 9.35
N ALA A 54 11.68 9.50 8.22
CA ALA A 54 11.65 8.87 6.91
C ALA A 54 12.71 7.76 6.78
N ALA A 55 13.93 8.02 7.27
CA ALA A 55 14.98 7.00 7.30
C ALA A 55 14.65 5.84 8.26
N PHE A 56 14.07 6.12 9.42
CA PHE A 56 13.64 5.08 10.37
C PHE A 56 12.59 4.15 9.75
N LEU A 57 11.60 4.68 9.03
CA LEU A 57 10.56 3.87 8.39
C LEU A 57 11.10 2.87 7.36
N GLN A 58 12.28 3.11 6.80
CA GLN A 58 12.95 2.19 5.89
C GLN A 58 13.91 1.21 6.60
N SER A 59 14.15 1.39 7.90
CA SER A 59 15.03 0.52 8.67
C SER A 59 14.45 -0.89 8.82
N GLU A 60 15.32 -1.91 9.02
CA GLU A 60 14.88 -3.28 9.28
C GLU A 60 13.90 -3.35 10.45
N LYS A 61 14.19 -2.62 11.53
CA LYS A 61 13.34 -2.59 12.72
C LYS A 61 11.90 -2.10 12.42
N ALA A 62 11.77 -1.00 11.69
CA ALA A 62 10.44 -0.49 11.31
C ALA A 62 9.73 -1.45 10.34
N GLN A 63 10.46 -2.02 9.40
CA GLN A 63 9.92 -2.96 8.43
C GLN A 63 9.48 -4.29 9.06
N GLU A 64 10.14 -4.74 10.13
CA GLU A 64 9.69 -5.88 10.94
C GLU A 64 8.36 -5.58 11.64
N ILE A 65 8.22 -4.38 12.23
CA ILE A 65 6.96 -3.92 12.83
C ILE A 65 5.84 -3.86 11.77
N PHE A 66 6.12 -3.31 10.58
CA PHE A 66 5.14 -3.31 9.49
C PHE A 66 4.70 -4.72 9.09
N ALA A 67 5.63 -5.67 9.05
CA ALA A 67 5.29 -7.05 8.74
C ALA A 67 4.41 -7.70 9.82
N GLU A 68 4.60 -7.36 11.10
CA GLU A 68 3.75 -7.82 12.20
C GLU A 68 2.33 -7.29 12.09
N GLU A 69 2.16 -6.08 11.56
CA GLU A 69 0.86 -5.45 11.31
C GLU A 69 0.26 -5.81 9.92
N GLY A 70 0.86 -6.79 9.23
CA GLY A 70 0.31 -7.34 7.98
C GLY A 70 0.69 -6.57 6.72
N PHE A 71 1.59 -5.60 6.80
CA PHE A 71 2.15 -4.93 5.63
C PHE A 71 3.32 -5.74 5.05
N ARG A 72 3.42 -5.80 3.73
CA ARG A 72 4.56 -6.42 3.05
C ARG A 72 5.77 -5.48 3.14
N PRO A 73 6.85 -5.87 3.82
CA PRO A 73 8.02 -5.01 3.92
C PRO A 73 8.71 -4.83 2.56
N VAL A 74 9.26 -3.65 2.33
CA VAL A 74 10.04 -3.33 1.13
C VAL A 74 11.53 -3.67 1.30
N ASN A 75 11.98 -3.85 2.53
CA ASN A 75 13.34 -4.26 2.84
C ASN A 75 13.50 -5.76 2.54
N GLU A 76 14.43 -6.11 1.63
CA GLU A 76 14.62 -7.47 1.15
C GLU A 76 15.03 -8.46 2.24
N SER A 77 15.87 -8.02 3.20
CA SER A 77 16.32 -8.88 4.30
C SER A 77 15.15 -9.23 5.22
N VAL A 78 14.28 -8.27 5.51
CA VAL A 78 13.06 -8.50 6.29
C VAL A 78 12.07 -9.35 5.50
N TRP A 79 11.87 -9.04 4.21
CA TRP A 79 10.97 -9.84 3.37
C TRP A 79 11.38 -11.31 3.33
N ALA A 80 12.66 -11.61 3.19
CA ALA A 80 13.17 -12.99 3.18
C ALA A 80 12.78 -13.77 4.45
N LYS A 81 12.76 -13.10 5.60
CA LYS A 81 12.39 -13.68 6.91
C LYS A 81 10.88 -13.93 7.05
N VAL A 82 10.05 -13.05 6.47
CA VAL A 82 8.61 -13.01 6.77
C VAL A 82 7.69 -13.44 5.62
N LYS A 83 8.22 -13.64 4.41
CA LYS A 83 7.41 -13.94 3.21
C LYS A 83 6.44 -15.11 3.37
N GLY A 84 6.78 -16.10 4.18
CA GLY A 84 5.91 -17.24 4.48
C GLY A 84 4.64 -16.90 5.27
N ARG A 85 4.54 -15.70 5.85
CA ARG A 85 3.35 -15.22 6.56
C ARG A 85 2.28 -14.64 5.62
N PHE A 86 2.66 -14.37 4.37
CA PHE A 86 1.79 -13.71 3.39
C PHE A 86 1.33 -14.71 2.32
N ALA A 87 0.07 -14.62 1.95
CA ALA A 87 -0.45 -15.41 0.84
C ALA A 87 0.33 -15.07 -0.46
N PRO A 88 0.65 -16.07 -1.27
CA PRO A 88 1.30 -15.83 -2.55
C PRO A 88 0.38 -15.01 -3.47
N VAL A 89 0.97 -14.11 -4.25
CA VAL A 89 0.30 -13.37 -5.31
C VAL A 89 1.05 -13.67 -6.60
N ASN A 90 0.38 -14.32 -7.56
CA ASN A 90 1.01 -14.78 -8.80
C ASN A 90 1.37 -13.60 -9.70
N ARG A 91 0.53 -12.57 -9.73
CA ARG A 91 0.77 -11.36 -10.49
C ARG A 91 0.41 -10.12 -9.67
N LEU A 92 1.42 -9.32 -9.39
CA LEU A 92 1.28 -8.06 -8.69
C LEU A 92 1.47 -6.91 -9.69
N PHE A 93 0.42 -6.15 -9.92
CA PHE A 93 0.48 -4.96 -10.76
C PHE A 93 0.99 -3.77 -9.97
N THR A 94 1.70 -2.90 -10.64
CA THR A 94 2.13 -1.60 -10.13
C THR A 94 1.54 -0.48 -10.98
N VAL A 95 1.65 0.75 -10.55
CA VAL A 95 1.26 1.91 -11.36
C VAL A 95 2.09 2.02 -12.64
N ALA A 96 3.34 1.50 -12.63
CA ALA A 96 4.20 1.47 -13.80
C ALA A 96 3.64 0.61 -14.93
N ASP A 97 2.95 -0.50 -14.60
CA ASP A 97 2.29 -1.37 -15.58
C ASP A 97 1.18 -0.65 -16.38
N PHE A 98 0.69 0.47 -15.86
CA PHE A 98 -0.34 1.32 -16.47
C PHE A 98 0.21 2.64 -17.05
N GLY A 99 1.52 2.74 -17.21
CA GLY A 99 2.18 3.93 -17.76
C GLY A 99 2.42 5.05 -16.74
N GLY A 100 2.42 4.73 -15.45
CA GLY A 100 2.70 5.66 -14.36
C GLY A 100 1.51 6.52 -13.94
N TRP A 101 1.69 7.31 -12.89
CA TRP A 101 0.63 8.11 -12.27
C TRP A 101 -0.07 9.07 -13.22
N LYS A 102 0.65 9.68 -14.17
CA LYS A 102 0.04 10.60 -15.13
C LYS A 102 -0.98 9.87 -16.03
N SER A 103 -0.60 8.71 -16.56
CA SER A 103 -1.48 7.88 -17.40
C SER A 103 -2.68 7.38 -16.59
N VAL A 104 -2.45 6.86 -15.38
CA VAL A 104 -3.50 6.36 -14.49
C VAL A 104 -4.50 7.48 -14.16
N ASN A 105 -4.03 8.65 -13.76
CA ASN A 105 -4.92 9.76 -13.42
C ASN A 105 -5.79 10.17 -14.62
N THR A 106 -5.22 10.27 -15.82
CA THR A 106 -5.98 10.65 -17.01
C THR A 106 -6.97 9.56 -17.41
N THR A 107 -6.54 8.30 -17.46
CA THR A 107 -7.35 7.20 -17.99
C THR A 107 -8.45 6.76 -17.03
N PHE A 108 -8.12 6.70 -15.73
CA PHE A 108 -9.05 6.14 -14.74
C PHE A 108 -9.87 7.21 -14.03
N PHE A 109 -9.27 8.35 -13.71
CA PHE A 109 -9.87 9.36 -12.83
C PHE A 109 -10.11 10.71 -13.50
N GLY A 110 -9.66 10.92 -14.74
CA GLY A 110 -10.00 12.12 -15.51
C GLY A 110 -11.49 12.19 -15.84
N ASP A 111 -11.97 13.37 -16.25
CA ASP A 111 -13.36 13.58 -16.64
C ASP A 111 -13.77 12.61 -17.76
N GLY A 112 -14.82 11.83 -17.51
CA GLY A 112 -15.25 10.77 -18.42
C GLY A 112 -14.34 9.54 -18.44
N GLY A 113 -13.39 9.43 -17.52
CA GLY A 113 -12.50 8.29 -17.35
C GLY A 113 -13.21 6.99 -16.99
N LEU A 114 -12.46 5.91 -16.90
CA LEU A 114 -13.02 4.58 -16.61
C LEU A 114 -13.84 4.53 -15.32
N TRP A 115 -13.45 5.28 -14.31
CA TRP A 115 -14.20 5.38 -13.06
C TRP A 115 -15.61 5.93 -13.28
N ASP A 116 -15.73 7.05 -13.98
CA ASP A 116 -17.03 7.66 -14.30
C ASP A 116 -17.90 6.72 -15.13
N GLN A 117 -17.32 6.03 -16.11
CA GLN A 117 -18.06 5.09 -16.96
C GLN A 117 -18.62 3.91 -16.16
N ILE A 118 -17.87 3.37 -15.19
CA ILE A 118 -18.32 2.29 -14.31
C ILE A 118 -19.45 2.76 -13.41
N PHE A 119 -19.33 3.97 -12.83
CA PHE A 119 -20.36 4.52 -11.93
C PHE A 119 -21.66 4.88 -12.66
N ARG A 120 -21.58 5.46 -13.85
CA ARG A 120 -22.79 5.78 -14.66
C ARG A 120 -23.57 4.53 -15.03
N LYS A 121 -22.89 3.43 -15.36
CA LYS A 121 -23.54 2.14 -15.66
C LYS A 121 -24.25 1.50 -14.45
N ARG A 122 -23.92 1.90 -13.23
CA ARG A 122 -24.57 1.37 -12.01
C ARG A 122 -25.83 2.13 -11.60
N GLN A 123 -26.08 3.29 -12.19
CA GLN A 123 -27.23 4.15 -11.89
C GLN A 123 -28.38 4.03 -12.92
N GLY A 124 -28.23 3.25 -13.95
CA GLY A 124 -29.24 2.86 -14.94
C GLY A 124 -29.56 1.37 -14.83
#